data_e0b697e34efabcad5562454b73b6fa08
#
_entry.id   e0b697e34efabcad5562454b73b6fa08
#
_cell.length_a   1.000
_cell.length_b   1.000
_cell.length_c   1.000
_cell.angle_alpha   90.00
_cell.angle_beta   90.00
_cell.angle_gamma   90.00
#
_symmetry.space_group_name_H-M   'P 1'
#
loop_
_entity.id
_entity.type
_entity.pdbx_description
1 polymer ?
#
loop_
_entity_poly.entity_id
_entity_poly.type
_entity_poly.pdbx_seq_one_letter_code
_entity_poly.pdbx_strand_id
1 'polypeptide(L)'
;MAHRGVFDPTDHDVFNEQRQRFDWNLLQNGNVHRYETAFQLDSACTRLTDLGYLVHHIDGKSWTTVADMHTAFAKAMSFPAYYGRNLDALNDALSDVARFDYGSEPASSGTVLAIAGYDTLAEIDRRTAAAVLDIFAVQAHLAALYAHPMMRLVESTITDFPAVGGRSVSVGSFWDVEPDPPAPFHDEDIVENVFQVYADEDSASQYVAALHSVLANTLTDLGRWQILDPVLASERTAAFLTEHRQESPPPGNRLWEIFIGLRGVGDCTILGDQLAHILSDVLSDVGMQFDQLITRFYAAGTEERGQALNHYTNLRNPDEQ
;
A
#
# COMPACT_ATOMS: atom_id res chain seq x y z
N MET A 1 -16.13 2.28 35.01
CA MET A 1 -15.34 1.12 34.52
C MET A 1 -13.99 1.65 34.09
N ALA A 2 -12.89 1.02 34.46
CA ALA A 2 -11.59 1.42 33.96
C ALA A 2 -11.59 1.20 32.43
N HIS A 3 -11.21 2.22 31.66
CA HIS A 3 -11.07 2.13 30.22
C HIS A 3 -9.96 1.13 29.92
N ARG A 4 -10.28 0.02 29.29
CA ARG A 4 -9.27 -0.95 28.89
C ARG A 4 -8.60 -0.44 27.62
N GLY A 5 -7.28 -0.38 27.59
CA GLY A 5 -6.57 -0.05 26.35
C GLY A 5 -6.98 -1.00 25.21
N VAL A 6 -6.86 -0.51 23.97
CA VAL A 6 -7.20 -1.30 22.77
C VAL A 6 -6.33 -2.54 22.66
N PHE A 7 -5.08 -2.47 23.15
CA PHE A 7 -4.11 -3.57 23.14
C PHE A 7 -3.75 -3.95 24.58
N ASP A 8 -3.83 -5.24 24.89
CA ASP A 8 -3.55 -5.77 26.22
C ASP A 8 -2.37 -6.76 26.15
N PRO A 9 -1.16 -6.39 26.61
CA PRO A 9 0.01 -7.25 26.57
C PRO A 9 0.04 -8.30 27.71
N THR A 10 -0.95 -8.32 28.61
CA THR A 10 -0.97 -9.23 29.75
C THR A 10 -1.44 -10.63 29.40
N ASP A 11 -2.18 -10.78 28.29
CA ASP A 11 -2.59 -12.05 27.71
C ASP A 11 -1.83 -12.26 26.38
N HIS A 12 -0.92 -13.22 26.35
CA HIS A 12 -0.05 -13.45 25.19
C HIS A 12 -0.80 -13.91 23.93
N ASP A 13 -1.85 -14.69 24.08
CA ASP A 13 -2.60 -15.20 22.93
C ASP A 13 -3.45 -14.07 22.33
N VAL A 14 -4.16 -13.33 23.16
CA VAL A 14 -4.92 -12.15 22.75
C VAL A 14 -4.00 -11.07 22.13
N PHE A 15 -2.83 -10.84 22.74
CA PHE A 15 -1.87 -9.88 22.20
C PHE A 15 -1.32 -10.29 20.84
N ASN A 16 -1.06 -11.60 20.62
CA ASN A 16 -0.60 -12.09 19.32
C ASN A 16 -1.65 -11.90 18.21
N GLU A 17 -2.93 -12.04 18.52
CA GLU A 17 -4.02 -11.70 17.59
C GLU A 17 -4.10 -10.19 17.36
N GLN A 18 -4.06 -9.40 18.43
CA GLN A 18 -4.16 -7.93 18.35
C GLN A 18 -3.05 -7.31 17.52
N ARG A 19 -1.80 -7.80 17.61
CA ARG A 19 -0.67 -7.28 16.85
C ARG A 19 -0.74 -7.59 15.35
N GLN A 20 -1.65 -8.43 14.88
CA GLN A 20 -1.95 -8.66 13.47
C GLN A 20 -3.06 -7.74 12.95
N ARG A 21 -3.67 -6.95 13.81
CA ARG A 21 -4.75 -6.04 13.43
C ARG A 21 -4.22 -4.87 12.61
N PHE A 22 -5.08 -4.36 11.75
CA PHE A 22 -4.78 -3.22 10.88
C PHE A 22 -4.40 -1.95 11.68
N ASP A 23 -5.15 -1.64 12.73
CA ASP A 23 -4.87 -0.48 13.60
C ASP A 23 -3.52 -0.58 14.33
N TRP A 24 -3.11 -1.79 14.76
CA TRP A 24 -1.78 -2.01 15.32
C TRP A 24 -0.70 -1.65 14.31
N ASN A 25 -0.82 -2.11 13.06
CA ASN A 25 0.15 -1.86 12.00
C ASN A 25 0.28 -0.36 11.68
N LEU A 26 -0.81 0.40 11.75
CA LEU A 26 -0.76 1.84 11.61
C LEU A 26 -0.08 2.50 12.82
N LEU A 27 -0.57 2.26 14.03
CA LEU A 27 -0.17 2.95 15.26
C LEU A 27 1.30 2.75 15.62
N GLN A 28 1.90 1.59 15.30
CA GLN A 28 3.34 1.38 15.53
C GLN A 28 4.22 2.30 14.65
N ASN A 29 3.71 2.77 13.51
CA ASN A 29 4.40 3.65 12.57
C ASN A 29 4.06 5.15 12.77
N GLY A 30 3.19 5.47 13.71
CA GLY A 30 2.79 6.84 14.06
C GLY A 30 1.29 7.06 13.99
N ASN A 31 0.89 8.32 14.02
CA ASN A 31 -0.53 8.72 14.06
C ASN A 31 -0.98 9.43 12.78
N VAL A 32 -0.08 9.67 11.84
CA VAL A 32 -0.38 10.35 10.57
C VAL A 32 0.09 9.48 9.42
N HIS A 33 -0.84 9.13 8.54
CA HIS A 33 -0.60 8.23 7.42
C HIS A 33 -1.09 8.84 6.11
N ARG A 34 -0.34 8.61 5.05
CA ARG A 34 -0.63 9.07 3.70
C ARG A 34 -1.07 7.88 2.83
N TYR A 35 -2.11 8.07 2.07
CA TYR A 35 -2.57 7.18 1.00
C TYR A 35 -2.49 7.90 -0.33
N GLU A 36 -2.18 7.20 -1.41
CA GLU A 36 -1.99 7.82 -2.72
C GLU A 36 -3.31 8.06 -3.45
N THR A 37 -4.32 7.25 -3.13
CA THR A 37 -5.63 7.33 -3.80
C THR A 37 -6.77 7.41 -2.79
N ALA A 38 -7.90 7.96 -3.24
CA ALA A 38 -9.14 8.00 -2.45
C ALA A 38 -9.62 6.59 -2.11
N PHE A 39 -9.47 5.63 -3.02
CA PHE A 39 -9.88 4.25 -2.79
C PHE A 39 -9.10 3.61 -1.62
N GLN A 40 -7.77 3.78 -1.60
CA GLN A 40 -6.93 3.30 -0.51
C GLN A 40 -7.31 3.96 0.83
N LEU A 41 -7.58 5.27 0.83
CA LEU A 41 -8.05 5.99 2.00
C LEU A 41 -9.39 5.44 2.50
N ASP A 42 -10.36 5.24 1.61
CA ASP A 42 -11.70 4.74 1.94
C ASP A 42 -11.64 3.30 2.45
N SER A 43 -10.81 2.45 1.83
CA SER A 43 -10.57 1.07 2.30
C SER A 43 -10.01 1.06 3.73
N ALA A 44 -9.00 1.90 4.02
CA ALA A 44 -8.46 2.03 5.37
C ALA A 44 -9.51 2.52 6.38
N CYS A 45 -10.34 3.50 5.99
CA CYS A 45 -11.44 4.00 6.81
C CYS A 45 -12.48 2.91 7.12
N THR A 46 -12.85 2.11 6.15
CA THR A 46 -13.79 0.99 6.31
C THR A 46 -13.24 -0.01 7.33
N ARG A 47 -11.99 -0.45 7.18
CA ARG A 47 -11.35 -1.38 8.12
C ARG A 47 -11.27 -0.82 9.54
N LEU A 48 -10.97 0.47 9.71
CA LEU A 48 -10.96 1.10 11.03
C LEU A 48 -12.37 1.21 11.63
N THR A 49 -13.38 1.47 10.80
CA THR A 49 -14.79 1.46 11.22
C THR A 49 -15.19 0.07 11.72
N ASP A 50 -14.83 -1.00 11.03
CA ASP A 50 -15.09 -2.40 11.42
C ASP A 50 -14.38 -2.77 12.74
N LEU A 51 -13.23 -2.13 13.02
CA LEU A 51 -12.52 -2.24 14.29
C LEU A 51 -13.09 -1.36 15.40
N GLY A 52 -14.19 -0.64 15.15
CA GLY A 52 -14.90 0.18 16.14
C GLY A 52 -14.38 1.59 16.32
N TYR A 53 -13.56 2.10 15.39
CA TYR A 53 -13.12 3.50 15.41
C TYR A 53 -14.23 4.45 14.96
N LEU A 54 -14.30 5.64 15.57
CA LEU A 54 -15.10 6.75 15.08
C LEU A 54 -14.32 7.45 13.95
N VAL A 55 -14.84 7.38 12.73
CA VAL A 55 -14.19 7.94 11.54
C VAL A 55 -14.92 9.19 11.07
N HIS A 56 -14.21 10.32 11.03
CA HIS A 56 -14.67 11.58 10.46
C HIS A 56 -14.09 11.72 9.05
N HIS A 57 -14.97 11.92 8.06
CA HIS A 57 -14.59 12.11 6.67
C HIS A 57 -14.65 13.58 6.29
N ILE A 58 -13.62 14.09 5.64
CA ILE A 58 -13.53 15.43 5.08
C ILE A 58 -13.10 15.34 3.62
N ASP A 59 -13.82 16.03 2.73
CA ASP A 59 -13.39 16.25 1.35
C ASP A 59 -12.72 17.62 1.24
N GLY A 60 -11.40 17.62 1.02
CA GLY A 60 -10.57 18.81 0.85
C GLY A 60 -10.46 19.29 -0.59
N LYS A 61 -10.95 18.53 -1.57
CA LYS A 61 -10.81 18.82 -3.01
C LYS A 61 -11.45 20.15 -3.41
N SER A 62 -12.45 20.59 -2.66
CA SER A 62 -13.18 21.84 -2.92
C SER A 62 -12.64 23.06 -2.17
N TRP A 63 -11.61 22.94 -1.35
CA TRP A 63 -11.07 24.07 -0.61
C TRP A 63 -10.37 25.07 -1.53
N THR A 64 -10.57 26.33 -1.26
CA THR A 64 -9.93 27.45 -1.95
C THR A 64 -9.10 28.31 -1.02
N THR A 65 -9.33 28.20 0.27
CA THR A 65 -8.66 28.95 1.33
C THR A 65 -8.40 28.07 2.55
N VAL A 66 -7.46 28.49 3.40
CA VAL A 66 -7.24 27.87 4.73
C VAL A 66 -8.51 27.97 5.60
N ALA A 67 -9.33 28.99 5.44
CA ALA A 67 -10.58 29.15 6.18
C ALA A 67 -11.62 28.05 5.83
N ASP A 68 -11.60 27.53 4.60
CA ASP A 68 -12.47 26.43 4.20
C ASP A 68 -12.09 25.15 4.96
N MET A 69 -10.79 24.88 5.12
CA MET A 69 -10.29 23.79 5.95
C MET A 69 -10.78 23.89 7.38
N HIS A 70 -10.61 25.06 8.03
CA HIS A 70 -11.08 25.27 9.40
C HIS A 70 -12.60 25.06 9.54
N THR A 71 -13.35 25.47 8.53
CA THR A 71 -14.81 25.29 8.50
C THR A 71 -15.18 23.81 8.38
N ALA A 72 -14.48 23.07 7.52
CA ALA A 72 -14.69 21.63 7.34
C ALA A 72 -14.35 20.85 8.62
N PHE A 73 -13.23 21.16 9.27
CA PHE A 73 -12.84 20.55 10.54
C PHE A 73 -13.85 20.80 11.65
N ALA A 74 -14.27 22.07 11.81
CA ALA A 74 -15.25 22.44 12.82
C ALA A 74 -16.59 21.70 12.63
N LYS A 75 -17.00 21.51 11.38
CA LYS A 75 -18.21 20.76 11.05
C LYS A 75 -18.06 19.27 11.33
N ALA A 76 -16.98 18.65 10.85
CA ALA A 76 -16.77 17.22 10.96
C ALA A 76 -16.60 16.77 12.41
N MET A 77 -15.86 17.52 13.21
CA MET A 77 -15.53 17.18 14.59
C MET A 77 -16.37 17.93 15.63
N SER A 78 -17.42 18.62 15.21
CA SER A 78 -18.35 19.33 16.09
C SER A 78 -17.67 20.37 16.99
N PHE A 79 -16.68 21.12 16.46
CA PHE A 79 -16.03 22.18 17.23
C PHE A 79 -17.05 23.26 17.68
N PRO A 80 -16.81 23.84 18.85
CA PRO A 80 -17.75 24.84 19.41
C PRO A 80 -17.79 26.11 18.56
N ALA A 81 -18.87 26.88 18.68
CA ALA A 81 -19.09 28.11 17.92
C ALA A 81 -18.01 29.19 18.14
N TYR A 82 -17.29 29.14 19.26
CA TYR A 82 -16.19 30.06 19.57
C TYR A 82 -14.86 29.66 18.96
N TYR A 83 -14.80 28.59 18.17
CA TYR A 83 -13.58 28.15 17.51
C TYR A 83 -12.96 29.26 16.64
N GLY A 84 -11.73 29.64 16.97
CA GLY A 84 -11.06 30.82 16.43
C GLY A 84 -10.54 30.73 14.99
N ARG A 85 -10.67 29.56 14.31
CA ARG A 85 -10.28 29.31 12.91
C ARG A 85 -8.84 29.71 12.57
N ASN A 86 -7.93 29.41 13.45
CA ASN A 86 -6.49 29.53 13.26
C ASN A 86 -5.77 28.31 13.85
N LEU A 87 -4.45 28.19 13.65
CA LEU A 87 -3.70 27.01 14.07
C LEU A 87 -3.66 26.83 15.60
N ASP A 88 -3.60 27.92 16.37
CA ASP A 88 -3.63 27.85 17.83
C ASP A 88 -4.98 27.30 18.31
N ALA A 89 -6.08 27.85 17.77
CA ALA A 89 -7.42 27.37 18.07
C ALA A 89 -7.62 25.91 17.62
N LEU A 90 -7.00 25.49 16.50
CA LEU A 90 -7.04 24.11 16.06
C LEU A 90 -6.31 23.19 17.03
N ASN A 91 -5.15 23.62 17.54
CA ASN A 91 -4.42 22.88 18.55
C ASN A 91 -5.26 22.68 19.82
N ASP A 92 -5.92 23.74 20.30
CA ASP A 92 -6.79 23.70 21.47
C ASP A 92 -8.00 22.80 21.23
N ALA A 93 -8.68 22.95 20.07
CA ALA A 93 -9.82 22.13 19.72
C ALA A 93 -9.49 20.63 19.61
N LEU A 94 -8.36 20.28 19.01
CA LEU A 94 -7.91 18.87 18.96
C LEU A 94 -7.48 18.34 20.34
N SER A 95 -6.99 19.20 21.23
CA SER A 95 -6.75 18.85 22.63
C SER A 95 -8.05 18.49 23.36
N ASP A 96 -9.13 19.23 23.09
CA ASP A 96 -10.46 18.94 23.65
C ASP A 96 -11.04 17.64 23.06
N VAL A 97 -10.84 17.38 21.76
CA VAL A 97 -11.19 16.09 21.14
C VAL A 97 -10.45 14.94 21.83
N ALA A 98 -9.15 15.10 22.10
CA ALA A 98 -8.36 14.10 22.81
C ALA A 98 -8.86 13.81 24.22
N ARG A 99 -9.59 14.75 24.82
CA ARG A 99 -10.19 14.66 26.18
C ARG A 99 -11.67 14.30 26.18
N PHE A 100 -12.26 13.99 25.03
CA PHE A 100 -13.66 13.59 24.86
C PHE A 100 -14.68 14.72 25.09
N ASP A 101 -14.30 15.99 24.96
CA ASP A 101 -15.25 17.09 25.10
C ASP A 101 -16.19 17.17 23.88
N TYR A 102 -15.69 16.82 22.69
CA TYR A 102 -16.43 16.69 21.43
C TYR A 102 -15.55 15.96 20.38
N GLY A 103 -16.16 15.55 19.25
CA GLY A 103 -15.43 14.96 18.10
C GLY A 103 -14.79 13.59 18.35
N SER A 104 -14.92 13.05 19.54
CA SER A 104 -14.51 11.68 19.92
C SER A 104 -15.57 11.04 20.79
N GLU A 105 -15.57 9.70 20.84
CA GLU A 105 -16.56 8.92 21.59
C GLU A 105 -15.81 7.93 22.50
N PRO A 106 -15.95 8.05 23.84
CA PRO A 106 -15.26 7.18 24.78
C PRO A 106 -15.54 5.68 24.60
N ALA A 107 -16.66 5.32 23.98
CA ALA A 107 -17.02 3.93 23.71
C ALA A 107 -16.37 3.37 22.44
N SER A 108 -15.84 4.24 21.57
CA SER A 108 -15.15 3.79 20.35
C SER A 108 -13.74 3.29 20.65
N SER A 109 -13.17 2.49 19.74
CA SER A 109 -11.78 2.02 19.84
C SER A 109 -10.75 3.15 19.67
N GLY A 110 -11.13 4.26 19.07
CA GLY A 110 -10.30 5.44 18.82
C GLY A 110 -11.01 6.41 17.88
N THR A 111 -10.34 7.50 17.53
CA THR A 111 -10.88 8.53 16.64
C THR A 111 -9.96 8.68 15.41
N VAL A 112 -10.57 8.73 14.24
CA VAL A 112 -9.87 8.89 12.95
C VAL A 112 -10.40 10.14 12.25
N LEU A 113 -9.49 10.97 11.74
CA LEU A 113 -9.80 12.06 10.83
C LEU A 113 -9.24 11.75 9.45
N ALA A 114 -10.11 11.40 8.51
CA ALA A 114 -9.76 11.08 7.12
C ALA A 114 -10.02 12.28 6.22
N ILE A 115 -9.03 12.67 5.42
CA ILE A 115 -9.12 13.84 4.52
C ILE A 115 -8.75 13.40 3.11
N ALA A 116 -9.74 13.44 2.22
CA ALA A 116 -9.52 13.30 0.79
C ALA A 116 -9.02 14.63 0.18
N GLY A 117 -8.16 14.56 -0.82
CA GLY A 117 -7.65 15.73 -1.54
C GLY A 117 -6.79 16.67 -0.68
N TYR A 118 -5.94 16.13 0.20
CA TYR A 118 -5.10 16.93 1.10
C TYR A 118 -4.09 17.81 0.36
N ASP A 119 -3.72 17.43 -0.87
CA ASP A 119 -2.82 18.20 -1.73
C ASP A 119 -3.35 19.60 -2.01
N THR A 120 -4.68 19.78 -2.10
CA THR A 120 -5.32 21.09 -2.25
C THR A 120 -4.91 22.07 -1.13
N LEU A 121 -4.87 21.61 0.12
CA LEU A 121 -4.39 22.46 1.21
C LEU A 121 -2.91 22.81 1.07
N ALA A 122 -2.10 21.84 0.63
CA ALA A 122 -0.67 22.07 0.42
C ALA A 122 -0.38 23.02 -0.75
N GLU A 123 -1.24 23.05 -1.77
CA GLU A 123 -1.20 24.01 -2.88
C GLU A 123 -1.60 25.41 -2.43
N ILE A 124 -2.61 25.53 -1.54
CA ILE A 124 -3.04 26.80 -0.96
C ILE A 124 -1.96 27.38 -0.03
N ASP A 125 -1.50 26.57 0.92
CA ASP A 125 -0.45 26.93 1.88
C ASP A 125 0.25 25.68 2.43
N ARG A 126 1.40 25.36 1.83
CA ARG A 126 2.21 24.18 2.22
C ARG A 126 2.66 24.21 3.68
N ARG A 127 2.93 25.41 4.20
CA ARG A 127 3.36 25.56 5.60
C ARG A 127 2.20 25.23 6.55
N THR A 128 1.01 25.72 6.25
CA THR A 128 -0.19 25.39 7.01
C THR A 128 -0.51 23.92 6.92
N ALA A 129 -0.41 23.31 5.73
CA ALA A 129 -0.63 21.87 5.57
C ALA A 129 0.31 21.04 6.48
N ALA A 130 1.59 21.35 6.50
CA ALA A 130 2.55 20.68 7.38
C ALA A 130 2.23 20.90 8.87
N ALA A 131 1.92 22.15 9.26
CA ALA A 131 1.61 22.49 10.64
C ALA A 131 0.35 21.78 11.17
N VAL A 132 -0.67 21.62 10.32
CA VAL A 132 -1.91 20.90 10.65
C VAL A 132 -1.63 19.41 10.94
N LEU A 133 -0.74 18.77 10.19
CA LEU A 133 -0.34 17.39 10.46
C LEU A 133 0.42 17.29 11.79
N ASP A 134 1.32 18.24 12.06
CA ASP A 134 2.14 18.26 13.29
C ASP A 134 1.28 18.48 14.54
N ILE A 135 0.35 19.45 14.50
CA ILE A 135 -0.60 19.71 15.59
C ILE A 135 -1.40 18.43 15.88
N PHE A 136 -1.89 17.75 14.83
CA PHE A 136 -2.64 16.51 15.03
C PHE A 136 -1.78 15.43 15.71
N ALA A 137 -0.55 15.24 15.30
CA ALA A 137 0.34 14.25 15.90
C ALA A 137 0.61 14.55 17.39
N VAL A 138 0.77 15.82 17.75
CA VAL A 138 0.94 16.23 19.15
C VAL A 138 -0.32 15.87 19.97
N GLN A 139 -1.52 16.16 19.47
CA GLN A 139 -2.74 15.87 20.21
C GLN A 139 -3.09 14.37 20.21
N ALA A 140 -2.64 13.62 19.20
CA ALA A 140 -2.74 12.16 19.21
C ALA A 140 -1.90 11.52 20.33
N HIS A 141 -0.74 12.09 20.66
CA HIS A 141 0.04 11.68 21.85
C HIS A 141 -0.71 11.97 23.15
N LEU A 142 -1.41 13.09 23.25
CA LEU A 142 -2.26 13.37 24.40
C LEU A 142 -3.40 12.35 24.53
N ALA A 143 -4.09 12.03 23.43
CA ALA A 143 -5.18 11.05 23.41
C ALA A 143 -4.70 9.65 23.83
N ALA A 144 -3.48 9.28 23.46
CA ALA A 144 -2.87 8.01 23.85
C ALA A 144 -2.73 7.85 25.37
N LEU A 145 -2.56 8.94 26.12
CA LEU A 145 -2.53 8.93 27.59
C LEU A 145 -3.89 8.49 28.19
N TYR A 146 -4.96 8.69 27.44
CA TYR A 146 -6.31 8.23 27.81
C TYR A 146 -6.64 6.85 27.22
N ALA A 147 -5.65 6.15 26.68
CA ALA A 147 -5.81 4.87 25.98
C ALA A 147 -6.83 4.97 24.81
N HIS A 148 -6.90 6.12 24.14
CA HIS A 148 -7.79 6.39 23.02
C HIS A 148 -6.97 6.83 21.79
N PRO A 149 -6.58 5.90 20.93
CA PRO A 149 -5.80 6.23 19.75
C PRO A 149 -6.50 7.26 18.86
N MET A 150 -5.76 8.29 18.45
CA MET A 150 -6.19 9.21 17.41
C MET A 150 -5.29 9.07 16.18
N MET A 151 -5.89 8.92 15.01
CA MET A 151 -5.19 8.79 13.73
C MET A 151 -5.68 9.82 12.72
N ARG A 152 -4.76 10.33 11.91
CA ARG A 152 -5.05 11.13 10.74
C ARG A 152 -4.63 10.36 9.49
N LEU A 153 -5.58 10.20 8.58
CA LEU A 153 -5.35 9.61 7.27
C LEU A 153 -5.56 10.69 6.21
N VAL A 154 -4.64 10.84 5.27
CA VAL A 154 -4.74 11.83 4.20
C VAL A 154 -4.55 11.18 2.84
N GLU A 155 -5.41 11.51 1.85
CA GLU A 155 -5.12 11.25 0.45
C GLU A 155 -4.19 12.35 -0.05
N SER A 156 -2.98 11.96 -0.46
CA SER A 156 -1.97 12.90 -0.95
C SER A 156 -0.92 12.20 -1.81
N THR A 157 -0.52 12.81 -2.89
CA THR A 157 0.60 12.38 -3.74
C THR A 157 1.95 12.98 -3.28
N ILE A 158 1.92 13.94 -2.35
CA ILE A 158 3.10 14.61 -1.81
C ILE A 158 3.87 13.65 -0.90
N THR A 159 5.13 13.40 -1.22
CA THR A 159 5.99 12.46 -0.48
C THR A 159 6.98 13.15 0.47
N ASP A 160 7.19 14.46 0.30
CA ASP A 160 8.21 15.25 1.00
C ASP A 160 7.63 16.18 2.08
N PHE A 161 6.58 15.73 2.78
CA PHE A 161 6.14 16.42 4.00
C PHE A 161 7.28 16.46 5.03
N PRO A 162 7.46 17.58 5.74
CA PRO A 162 8.37 17.63 6.87
C PRO A 162 7.99 16.58 7.91
N ALA A 163 8.95 16.23 8.76
CA ALA A 163 8.69 15.32 9.87
C ALA A 163 7.54 15.85 10.76
N VAL A 164 6.60 14.98 11.08
CA VAL A 164 5.39 15.25 11.86
C VAL A 164 5.53 14.56 13.20
N GLY A 165 5.42 15.27 14.30
CA GLY A 165 5.67 14.70 15.63
C GLY A 165 7.06 14.08 15.76
N GLY A 166 8.06 14.57 15.01
CA GLY A 166 9.43 14.04 14.97
C GLY A 166 9.62 12.78 14.13
N ARG A 167 8.61 12.34 13.35
CA ARG A 167 8.65 11.16 12.45
C ARG A 167 8.28 11.57 11.03
N SER A 168 8.81 10.84 10.05
CA SER A 168 8.33 10.96 8.67
C SER A 168 6.86 10.57 8.60
N VAL A 169 6.08 11.25 7.75
CA VAL A 169 4.71 10.83 7.45
C VAL A 169 4.76 9.44 6.82
N SER A 170 4.18 8.47 7.51
CA SER A 170 4.19 7.09 7.05
C SER A 170 3.26 6.94 5.85
N VAL A 171 3.69 6.18 4.85
CA VAL A 171 2.77 5.64 3.85
C VAL A 171 1.89 4.63 4.56
N GLY A 172 0.58 4.71 4.36
CA GLY A 172 -0.35 3.73 4.91
C GLY A 172 0.03 2.32 4.44
N SER A 173 -0.17 1.33 5.30
CA SER A 173 0.20 -0.05 4.98
C SER A 173 -0.54 -0.54 3.74
N PHE A 174 0.19 -0.82 2.66
CA PHE A 174 -0.37 -1.40 1.44
C PHE A 174 -0.78 -2.87 1.60
N TRP A 175 -0.19 -3.57 2.57
CA TRP A 175 -0.41 -5.00 2.79
C TRP A 175 -1.80 -5.32 3.35
N ASP A 176 -2.44 -4.32 3.92
CA ASP A 176 -3.71 -4.45 4.63
C ASP A 176 -4.84 -3.59 4.04
N VAL A 177 -4.56 -2.80 3.02
CA VAL A 177 -5.56 -2.03 2.26
C VAL A 177 -5.78 -2.76 0.94
N GLU A 178 -7.04 -3.00 0.58
CA GLU A 178 -7.33 -3.54 -0.74
C GLU A 178 -6.65 -2.65 -1.79
N PRO A 179 -5.87 -3.23 -2.71
CA PRO A 179 -5.32 -2.46 -3.81
C PRO A 179 -6.48 -1.81 -4.58
N ASP A 180 -6.21 -0.66 -5.17
CA ASP A 180 -7.17 -0.08 -6.11
C ASP A 180 -7.65 -1.18 -7.06
N PRO A 181 -8.98 -1.28 -7.32
CA PRO A 181 -9.44 -2.25 -8.28
C PRO A 181 -8.63 -2.01 -9.57
N PRO A 182 -8.00 -3.04 -10.12
CA PRO A 182 -7.23 -2.88 -11.34
C PRO A 182 -8.12 -2.15 -12.34
N ALA A 183 -7.56 -1.15 -13.02
CA ALA A 183 -8.24 -0.52 -14.14
C ALA A 183 -8.79 -1.64 -15.02
N PRO A 184 -10.04 -1.54 -15.52
CA PRO A 184 -10.66 -2.60 -16.29
C PRO A 184 -9.67 -3.07 -17.35
N PHE A 185 -9.35 -4.35 -17.29
CA PHE A 185 -8.33 -4.97 -18.13
C PHE A 185 -8.80 -4.95 -19.58
N HIS A 186 -7.98 -4.44 -20.46
CA HIS A 186 -8.25 -4.52 -21.90
C HIS A 186 -7.48 -5.71 -22.47
N ASP A 187 -8.09 -6.43 -23.41
CA ASP A 187 -7.46 -7.55 -24.14
C ASP A 187 -6.13 -7.16 -24.81
N GLU A 188 -5.87 -5.85 -24.90
CA GLU A 188 -4.68 -5.24 -25.46
C GLU A 188 -3.55 -5.00 -24.44
N ASP A 189 -3.83 -5.11 -23.14
CA ASP A 189 -2.85 -4.88 -22.08
C ASP A 189 -1.85 -6.04 -22.01
N ILE A 190 -0.63 -5.72 -21.54
CA ILE A 190 0.41 -6.72 -21.29
C ILE A 190 0.68 -6.79 -19.81
N VAL A 191 0.72 -8.00 -19.28
CA VAL A 191 1.17 -8.31 -17.93
C VAL A 191 2.52 -8.98 -18.00
N GLU A 192 3.50 -8.45 -17.33
CA GLU A 192 4.80 -9.05 -17.16
C GLU A 192 4.95 -9.56 -15.74
N ASN A 193 5.28 -10.83 -15.59
CA ASN A 193 5.64 -11.44 -14.31
C ASN A 193 7.13 -11.76 -14.31
N VAL A 194 7.84 -11.29 -13.29
CA VAL A 194 9.28 -11.51 -13.13
C VAL A 194 9.52 -12.36 -11.91
N PHE A 195 10.16 -13.49 -12.11
CA PHE A 195 10.58 -14.41 -11.04
C PHE A 195 12.06 -14.28 -10.78
N GLN A 196 12.43 -14.30 -9.50
CA GLN A 196 13.83 -14.30 -9.09
C GLN A 196 14.16 -15.63 -8.44
N VAL A 197 15.15 -16.34 -8.99
CA VAL A 197 15.59 -17.67 -8.53
C VAL A 197 17.10 -17.74 -8.37
N TYR A 198 17.55 -18.42 -7.32
CA TYR A 198 18.97 -18.75 -7.17
C TYR A 198 19.25 -20.08 -7.86
N ALA A 199 20.06 -20.07 -8.91
CA ALA A 199 20.41 -21.26 -9.69
C ALA A 199 21.83 -21.16 -10.26
N ASP A 200 22.42 -22.29 -10.68
CA ASP A 200 23.45 -22.29 -11.66
C ASP A 200 22.89 -22.07 -13.07
N GLU A 201 23.75 -21.81 -14.06
CA GLU A 201 23.33 -21.43 -15.41
C GLU A 201 22.56 -22.54 -16.12
N ASP A 202 22.96 -23.79 -15.94
CA ASP A 202 22.31 -24.96 -16.56
C ASP A 202 20.92 -25.17 -15.96
N SER A 203 20.80 -25.06 -14.66
CA SER A 203 19.52 -25.16 -13.93
C SER A 203 18.55 -24.05 -14.32
N ALA A 204 19.00 -22.79 -14.42
CA ALA A 204 18.15 -21.66 -14.82
C ALA A 204 17.47 -21.92 -16.19
N SER A 205 18.22 -22.45 -17.16
CA SER A 205 17.68 -22.81 -18.48
C SER A 205 16.69 -23.98 -18.43
N GLN A 206 16.96 -24.98 -17.58
CA GLN A 206 16.03 -26.11 -17.38
C GLN A 206 14.70 -25.65 -16.75
N TYR A 207 14.71 -24.65 -15.86
CA TYR A 207 13.49 -24.08 -15.28
C TYR A 207 12.63 -23.39 -16.32
N VAL A 208 13.22 -22.60 -17.21
CA VAL A 208 12.48 -21.99 -18.33
C VAL A 208 11.83 -23.06 -19.19
N ALA A 209 12.51 -24.16 -19.47
CA ALA A 209 11.95 -25.27 -20.25
C ALA A 209 10.80 -25.99 -19.51
N ALA A 210 10.94 -26.21 -18.20
CA ALA A 210 9.88 -26.80 -17.36
C ALA A 210 8.67 -25.89 -17.28
N LEU A 211 8.87 -24.60 -17.01
CA LEU A 211 7.80 -23.59 -16.99
C LEU A 211 7.08 -23.51 -18.34
N HIS A 212 7.83 -23.52 -19.45
CA HIS A 212 7.24 -23.51 -20.79
C HIS A 212 6.31 -24.69 -21.00
N SER A 213 6.72 -25.89 -20.58
CA SER A 213 5.91 -27.10 -20.71
C SER A 213 4.61 -27.02 -19.88
N VAL A 214 4.68 -26.53 -18.65
CA VAL A 214 3.52 -26.41 -17.76
C VAL A 214 2.57 -25.32 -18.26
N LEU A 215 3.09 -24.13 -18.60
CA LEU A 215 2.27 -23.02 -19.08
C LEU A 215 1.59 -23.35 -20.43
N ALA A 216 2.26 -24.07 -21.32
CA ALA A 216 1.68 -24.55 -22.57
C ALA A 216 0.45 -25.44 -22.36
N ASN A 217 0.40 -26.20 -21.26
CA ASN A 217 -0.71 -27.06 -20.92
C ASN A 217 -1.81 -26.33 -20.12
N THR A 218 -1.45 -25.30 -19.34
CA THR A 218 -2.36 -24.64 -18.41
C THR A 218 -3.00 -23.38 -18.99
N LEU A 219 -2.28 -22.67 -19.88
CA LEU A 219 -2.71 -21.41 -20.46
C LEU A 219 -3.23 -21.53 -21.90
N THR A 220 -3.62 -22.71 -22.35
CA THR A 220 -4.12 -22.93 -23.72
C THR A 220 -5.30 -22.06 -24.10
N ASP A 221 -6.13 -21.66 -23.14
CA ASP A 221 -7.35 -20.88 -23.36
C ASP A 221 -7.26 -19.43 -22.87
N LEU A 222 -6.12 -19.01 -22.33
CA LEU A 222 -5.98 -17.74 -21.61
C LEU A 222 -5.26 -16.62 -22.39
N GLY A 223 -5.12 -16.74 -23.71
CA GLY A 223 -4.48 -15.70 -24.51
C GLY A 223 -3.06 -16.04 -24.95
N ARG A 224 -2.28 -14.99 -25.28
CA ARG A 224 -0.89 -15.16 -25.74
C ARG A 224 0.06 -14.98 -24.58
N TRP A 225 1.09 -15.81 -24.56
CA TRP A 225 2.13 -15.71 -23.57
C TRP A 225 3.52 -15.98 -24.18
N GLN A 226 4.55 -15.49 -23.52
CA GLN A 226 5.95 -15.72 -23.91
C GLN A 226 6.83 -15.70 -22.65
N ILE A 227 7.71 -16.71 -22.53
CA ILE A 227 8.79 -16.72 -21.54
C ILE A 227 10.05 -16.26 -22.27
N LEU A 228 10.81 -15.36 -21.66
CA LEU A 228 12.13 -14.97 -22.16
C LEU A 228 13.21 -15.87 -21.56
N ASP A 229 14.35 -15.91 -22.24
CA ASP A 229 15.55 -16.56 -21.69
C ASP A 229 15.92 -15.95 -20.34
N PRO A 230 16.38 -16.76 -19.37
CA PRO A 230 16.73 -16.26 -18.06
C PRO A 230 17.87 -15.25 -18.14
N VAL A 231 17.75 -14.17 -17.42
CA VAL A 231 18.74 -13.08 -17.36
C VAL A 231 19.40 -13.05 -16.00
N LEU A 232 20.71 -12.93 -15.97
CA LEU A 232 21.44 -12.76 -14.71
C LEU A 232 21.03 -11.43 -14.07
N ALA A 233 20.52 -11.48 -12.85
CA ALA A 233 20.12 -10.27 -12.13
C ALA A 233 21.32 -9.34 -11.88
N SER A 234 21.07 -8.04 -11.82
CA SER A 234 22.12 -7.08 -11.54
C SER A 234 22.74 -7.30 -10.16
N GLU A 235 24.04 -6.97 -10.02
CA GLU A 235 24.72 -7.03 -8.71
C GLU A 235 23.97 -6.23 -7.63
N ARG A 236 23.34 -5.12 -8.02
CA ARG A 236 22.53 -4.28 -7.12
C ARG A 236 21.28 -5.02 -6.64
N THR A 237 20.60 -5.73 -7.53
CA THR A 237 19.40 -6.53 -7.18
C THR A 237 19.79 -7.67 -6.26
N ALA A 238 20.87 -8.40 -6.58
CA ALA A 238 21.37 -9.50 -5.76
C ALA A 238 21.81 -9.03 -4.36
N ALA A 239 22.52 -7.92 -4.26
CA ALA A 239 22.94 -7.32 -2.99
C ALA A 239 21.73 -6.89 -2.15
N PHE A 240 20.74 -6.25 -2.77
CA PHE A 240 19.51 -5.83 -2.09
C PHE A 240 18.77 -7.02 -1.46
N LEU A 241 18.59 -8.12 -2.18
CA LEU A 241 17.91 -9.30 -1.65
C LEU A 241 18.71 -9.97 -0.53
N THR A 242 20.04 -10.08 -0.68
CA THR A 242 20.91 -10.64 0.36
C THR A 242 20.85 -9.80 1.66
N GLU A 243 20.86 -8.47 1.55
CA GLU A 243 20.81 -7.57 2.69
C GLU A 243 19.43 -7.63 3.41
N HIS A 244 18.34 -7.69 2.65
CA HIS A 244 16.99 -7.66 3.23
C HIS A 244 16.54 -9.01 3.80
N ARG A 245 17.01 -10.12 3.24
CA ARG A 245 16.61 -11.47 3.68
C ARG A 245 17.60 -12.13 4.61
N GLN A 246 18.80 -11.57 4.78
CA GLN A 246 19.88 -12.15 5.57
C GLN A 246 20.26 -13.57 5.15
N GLU A 247 19.92 -13.99 3.93
CA GLU A 247 20.21 -15.28 3.36
C GLU A 247 21.32 -15.15 2.31
N SER A 248 22.32 -15.98 2.40
CA SER A 248 23.36 -16.06 1.37
C SER A 248 22.96 -17.11 0.32
N PRO A 249 23.15 -16.81 -0.97
CA PRO A 249 22.87 -17.78 -2.00
C PRO A 249 23.69 -19.06 -1.78
N PRO A 250 23.15 -20.23 -2.14
CA PRO A 250 23.92 -21.48 -2.11
C PRO A 250 25.23 -21.36 -2.91
N PRO A 251 26.31 -22.01 -2.49
CA PRO A 251 27.59 -21.96 -3.21
C PRO A 251 27.44 -22.35 -4.68
N GLY A 252 27.91 -21.51 -5.59
CA GLY A 252 27.82 -21.72 -7.03
C GLY A 252 26.55 -21.20 -7.70
N ASN A 253 25.55 -20.84 -6.95
CA ASN A 253 24.31 -20.26 -7.49
C ASN A 253 24.40 -18.74 -7.64
N ARG A 254 23.74 -18.23 -8.67
CA ARG A 254 23.55 -16.81 -8.94
C ARG A 254 22.05 -16.50 -8.94
N LEU A 255 21.73 -15.23 -8.79
CA LEU A 255 20.35 -14.77 -8.91
C LEU A 255 20.00 -14.59 -10.38
N TRP A 256 18.95 -15.26 -10.83
CA TRP A 256 18.42 -15.16 -12.19
C TRP A 256 17.03 -14.55 -12.16
N GLU A 257 16.72 -13.76 -13.18
CA GLU A 257 15.39 -13.20 -13.44
C GLU A 257 14.78 -13.90 -14.65
N ILE A 258 13.58 -14.46 -14.47
CA ILE A 258 12.81 -15.13 -15.52
C ILE A 258 11.58 -14.26 -15.77
N PHE A 259 11.39 -13.86 -17.01
CA PHE A 259 10.34 -12.93 -17.43
C PHE A 259 9.26 -13.68 -18.20
N ILE A 260 8.00 -13.52 -17.81
CA ILE A 260 6.83 -14.08 -18.47
C ILE A 260 5.89 -12.95 -18.84
N GLY A 261 5.72 -12.71 -20.14
CA GLY A 261 4.74 -11.77 -20.68
C GLY A 261 3.44 -12.48 -21.04
N LEU A 262 2.32 -11.84 -20.78
CA LEU A 262 0.95 -12.33 -21.03
C LEU A 262 0.13 -11.22 -21.70
N ARG A 263 -0.70 -11.56 -22.67
CA ARG A 263 -1.63 -10.63 -23.35
C ARG A 263 -2.96 -11.29 -23.62
N GLY A 264 -4.05 -10.51 -23.57
CA GLY A 264 -5.41 -11.00 -23.82
C GLY A 264 -5.92 -11.94 -22.73
N VAL A 265 -5.38 -11.79 -21.54
CA VAL A 265 -5.75 -12.61 -20.38
C VAL A 265 -6.71 -11.77 -19.53
N GLY A 266 -7.93 -12.26 -19.32
CA GLY A 266 -8.94 -11.58 -18.51
C GLY A 266 -8.45 -11.13 -17.12
N ASP A 267 -9.09 -11.43 -16.04
CA ASP A 267 -8.73 -10.97 -14.71
C ASP A 267 -7.29 -11.39 -14.29
N CYS A 268 -6.36 -10.45 -14.29
CA CYS A 268 -4.94 -10.67 -14.03
C CYS A 268 -4.58 -10.94 -12.56
N THR A 269 -5.45 -10.58 -11.61
CA THR A 269 -5.27 -10.92 -10.19
C THR A 269 -5.40 -12.42 -9.97
N ILE A 270 -6.40 -13.03 -10.58
CA ILE A 270 -6.58 -14.49 -10.56
C ILE A 270 -5.38 -15.18 -11.23
N LEU A 271 -4.88 -14.60 -12.31
CA LEU A 271 -3.75 -15.16 -13.04
C LEU A 271 -2.44 -15.05 -12.26
N GLY A 272 -2.19 -13.95 -11.57
CA GLY A 272 -1.00 -13.77 -10.71
C GLY A 272 -0.93 -14.83 -9.62
N ASP A 273 -2.02 -15.07 -8.93
CA ASP A 273 -2.11 -16.10 -7.89
C ASP A 273 -2.01 -17.53 -8.47
N GLN A 274 -2.65 -17.81 -9.61
CA GLN A 274 -2.55 -19.10 -10.29
C GLN A 274 -1.15 -19.35 -10.80
N LEU A 275 -0.49 -18.36 -11.40
CA LEU A 275 0.90 -18.44 -11.80
C LEU A 275 1.82 -18.69 -10.61
N ALA A 276 1.64 -17.99 -9.50
CA ALA A 276 2.43 -18.19 -8.29
C ALA A 276 2.30 -19.62 -7.76
N HIS A 277 1.09 -20.21 -7.78
CA HIS A 277 0.87 -21.60 -7.40
C HIS A 277 1.52 -22.58 -8.39
N ILE A 278 1.29 -22.41 -9.69
CA ILE A 278 1.91 -23.26 -10.73
C ILE A 278 3.44 -23.24 -10.62
N LEU A 279 3.99 -22.07 -10.38
CA LEU A 279 5.43 -21.90 -10.26
C LEU A 279 5.98 -22.49 -8.96
N SER A 280 5.24 -22.33 -7.85
CA SER A 280 5.57 -22.97 -6.59
C SER A 280 5.62 -24.50 -6.74
N ASP A 281 4.64 -25.08 -7.44
CA ASP A 281 4.58 -26.52 -7.68
C ASP A 281 5.74 -26.98 -8.56
N VAL A 282 5.97 -26.32 -9.71
CA VAL A 282 7.05 -26.68 -10.64
C VAL A 282 8.42 -26.50 -9.99
N LEU A 283 8.63 -25.44 -9.23
CA LEU A 283 9.92 -25.18 -8.57
C LEU A 283 10.13 -26.10 -7.37
N SER A 284 9.08 -26.48 -6.66
CA SER A 284 9.14 -27.46 -5.58
C SER A 284 9.48 -28.86 -6.10
N ASP A 285 8.94 -29.26 -7.24
CA ASP A 285 9.25 -30.56 -7.88
C ASP A 285 10.70 -30.67 -8.33
N VAL A 286 11.36 -29.56 -8.65
CA VAL A 286 12.79 -29.50 -8.98
C VAL A 286 13.67 -29.13 -7.77
N GLY A 287 13.10 -29.02 -6.58
CA GLY A 287 13.84 -28.77 -5.34
C GLY A 287 14.28 -27.33 -5.14
N MET A 288 13.58 -26.36 -5.74
CA MET A 288 13.92 -24.94 -5.65
C MET A 288 12.87 -24.09 -4.95
N GLN A 289 13.38 -23.06 -4.28
CA GLN A 289 12.58 -21.96 -3.76
C GLN A 289 12.74 -20.74 -4.68
N PHE A 290 11.62 -20.17 -5.15
CA PHE A 290 11.67 -18.87 -5.81
C PHE A 290 11.43 -17.77 -4.77
N ASP A 291 12.12 -16.65 -4.96
CA ASP A 291 12.16 -15.63 -3.92
C ASP A 291 11.13 -14.53 -4.07
N GLN A 292 10.80 -14.11 -5.29
CA GLN A 292 9.87 -13.02 -5.49
C GLN A 292 9.17 -13.08 -6.85
N LEU A 293 7.86 -12.80 -6.83
CA LEU A 293 7.09 -12.51 -8.02
C LEU A 293 6.87 -10.99 -8.08
N ILE A 294 7.33 -10.35 -9.14
CA ILE A 294 7.07 -8.94 -9.44
C ILE A 294 6.12 -8.91 -10.64
N THR A 295 4.97 -8.29 -10.48
CA THR A 295 4.02 -8.10 -11.58
C THR A 295 4.06 -6.65 -12.05
N ARG A 296 4.20 -6.45 -13.38
CA ARG A 296 4.18 -5.15 -14.04
C ARG A 296 3.06 -5.10 -15.06
N PHE A 297 2.45 -3.95 -15.17
CA PHE A 297 1.37 -3.68 -16.09
C PHE A 297 1.78 -2.69 -17.17
N TYR A 298 1.42 -2.99 -18.41
CA TYR A 298 1.64 -2.13 -19.55
C TYR A 298 0.31 -1.90 -20.25
N ALA A 299 -0.33 -0.77 -19.96
CA ALA A 299 -1.65 -0.44 -20.46
C ALA A 299 -1.66 -0.18 -21.96
N ALA A 300 -2.75 -0.51 -22.63
CA ALA A 300 -2.96 -0.25 -24.05
C ALA A 300 -2.75 1.24 -24.38
N GLY A 301 -2.01 1.49 -25.47
CA GLY A 301 -1.72 2.86 -25.95
C GLY A 301 -0.56 3.57 -25.24
N THR A 302 0.12 2.96 -24.26
CA THR A 302 1.29 3.55 -23.60
C THR A 302 2.58 3.25 -24.35
N GLU A 303 3.59 4.12 -24.17
CA GLU A 303 4.94 3.93 -24.73
C GLU A 303 5.62 2.71 -24.09
N GLU A 304 5.43 2.52 -22.80
CA GLU A 304 5.97 1.39 -22.04
C GLU A 304 5.46 0.06 -22.59
N ARG A 305 4.19 -0.03 -22.99
CA ARG A 305 3.65 -1.21 -23.69
C ARG A 305 4.37 -1.44 -25.03
N GLY A 306 4.62 -0.39 -25.78
CA GLY A 306 5.40 -0.47 -27.04
C GLY A 306 6.81 -1.02 -26.80
N GLN A 307 7.45 -0.61 -25.71
CA GLN A 307 8.75 -1.13 -25.31
C GLN A 307 8.68 -2.59 -24.89
N ALA A 308 7.67 -2.98 -24.09
CA ALA A 308 7.43 -4.37 -23.71
C ALA A 308 7.22 -5.28 -24.92
N LEU A 309 6.47 -4.85 -25.95
CA LEU A 309 6.28 -5.59 -27.19
C LEU A 309 7.58 -5.79 -28.01
N ASN A 310 8.61 -4.98 -27.81
CA ASN A 310 9.92 -5.23 -28.41
C ASN A 310 10.64 -6.43 -27.79
N HIS A 311 10.37 -6.72 -26.53
CA HIS A 311 10.91 -7.89 -25.83
C HIS A 311 10.01 -9.11 -26.05
N TYR A 312 8.69 -8.94 -26.01
CA TYR A 312 7.70 -10.01 -26.16
C TYR A 312 7.13 -10.06 -27.57
N THR A 313 7.93 -10.46 -28.52
CA THR A 313 7.56 -10.46 -29.96
C THR A 313 6.35 -11.34 -30.30
N ASN A 314 6.18 -12.46 -29.56
CA ASN A 314 5.04 -13.36 -29.73
C ASN A 314 3.71 -12.80 -29.22
N LEU A 315 3.76 -11.70 -28.43
CA LEU A 315 2.57 -11.02 -27.94
C LEU A 315 2.02 -9.98 -28.94
N ARG A 316 2.73 -9.68 -30.02
CA ARG A 316 2.28 -8.74 -31.06
C ARG A 316 1.08 -9.27 -31.83
N ASN A 317 0.16 -8.39 -32.15
CA ASN A 317 -0.84 -8.67 -33.15
C ASN A 317 -0.21 -8.64 -34.57
N PRO A 318 -0.83 -9.34 -35.54
CA PRO A 318 -0.36 -9.26 -36.95
C PRO A 318 -0.24 -7.83 -37.48
N ASP A 319 -1.11 -6.95 -37.01
CA ASP A 319 -1.17 -5.53 -37.44
C ASP A 319 -0.13 -4.63 -36.70
N GLU A 320 0.56 -5.16 -35.69
CA GLU A 320 1.61 -4.46 -34.92
C GLU A 320 3.04 -4.87 -35.34
N GLN A 321 3.16 -5.64 -36.46
CA GLN A 321 4.45 -6.12 -36.99
C GLN A 321 5.18 -5.06 -37.82
#